data_b597d4481cac42727de773d789b14c51
#
_entry.id   b597d4481cac42727de773d789b14c51
#
_cell.length_a   1.000
_cell.length_b   1.000
_cell.length_c   1.000
_cell.angle_alpha   90.00
_cell.angle_beta   90.00
_cell.angle_gamma   90.00
#
_symmetry.space_group_name_H-M   'P 1'
#
loop_
_entity.id
_entity.type
_entity.pdbx_description
1 polymer ?
#
loop_
_entity_poly.entity_id
_entity_poly.type
_entity_poly.pdbx_seq_one_letter_code
_entity_poly.pdbx_strand_id
1 'polypeptide(L)'
;QLNTLDSQLTDLMGSMSSEDAVAEATLHDLLSIASELETLSARGSFRFGATGAYAAIVNQRIEALREERFEGRQSFAEFMMRRYEPAMRTVKSAELRLEAMSSRSIRAGNLLRTRVDVERSAQNQALLTSMDRRADQQLHLQRTVEGLSVVAISYYAVSLVGYLIYPFGEITGLSKGMMTALITLPVVAVVWAILRRVKRRG
;
A
#
# COMPACT_ATOMS: atom_id res chain seq x y z
N GLN A 1 -3.42 4.02 33.72
CA GLN A 1 -3.70 3.34 32.44
C GLN A 1 -4.16 4.33 31.37
N LEU A 2 -5.26 5.11 31.57
CA LEU A 2 -5.72 6.13 30.59
C LEU A 2 -4.67 7.19 30.28
N ASN A 3 -3.96 7.70 31.28
CA ASN A 3 -2.90 8.69 31.08
C ASN A 3 -1.72 8.12 30.28
N THR A 4 -1.36 6.87 30.53
CA THR A 4 -0.29 6.19 29.81
C THR A 4 -0.64 6.01 28.32
N LEU A 5 -1.87 5.55 28.03
CA LEU A 5 -2.36 5.40 26.67
C LEU A 5 -2.47 6.73 25.91
N ASP A 6 -2.88 7.80 26.60
CA ASP A 6 -2.96 9.14 26.02
C ASP A 6 -1.57 9.68 25.64
N SER A 7 -0.58 9.47 26.51
CA SER A 7 0.82 9.81 26.19
C SER A 7 1.32 9.00 25.01
N GLN A 8 1.16 7.68 25.03
CA GLN A 8 1.57 6.80 23.94
C GLN A 8 0.93 7.17 22.60
N LEU A 9 -0.39 7.44 22.61
CA LEU A 9 -1.11 7.87 21.41
C LEU A 9 -0.62 9.22 20.89
N THR A 10 -0.30 10.14 21.80
CA THR A 10 0.20 11.49 21.45
C THR A 10 1.62 11.40 20.87
N ASP A 11 2.50 10.61 21.48
CA ASP A 11 3.88 10.40 21.02
C ASP A 11 3.89 9.71 19.65
N LEU A 12 3.03 8.71 19.46
CA LEU A 12 2.88 8.00 18.20
C LEU A 12 2.33 8.92 17.10
N MET A 13 1.36 9.78 17.41
CA MET A 13 0.86 10.77 16.45
C MET A 13 1.91 11.82 16.10
N GLY A 14 2.79 12.17 17.04
CA GLY A 14 3.94 13.03 16.77
C GLY A 14 4.93 12.39 15.81
N SER A 15 5.23 11.11 15.99
CA SER A 15 6.13 10.36 15.10
C SER A 15 5.56 10.15 13.69
N MET A 16 4.23 10.11 13.54
CA MET A 16 3.58 10.01 12.22
C MET A 16 3.91 11.20 11.29
N SER A 17 4.27 12.35 11.86
CA SER A 17 4.63 13.55 11.10
C SER A 17 6.08 13.54 10.61
N SER A 18 6.92 12.62 11.07
CA SER A 18 8.30 12.48 10.62
C SER A 18 8.37 11.60 9.35
N GLU A 19 9.18 12.03 8.38
CA GLU A 19 9.39 11.29 7.12
C GLU A 19 10.12 9.95 7.33
N ASP A 20 10.86 9.81 8.42
CA ASP A 20 11.67 8.62 8.74
C ASP A 20 10.87 7.49 9.42
N ALA A 21 9.63 7.72 9.82
CA ALA A 21 8.83 6.69 10.48
C ALA A 21 8.36 5.63 9.47
N VAL A 22 8.72 4.37 9.74
CA VAL A 22 8.19 3.23 8.97
C VAL A 22 6.69 3.11 9.23
N ALA A 23 5.88 3.47 8.24
CA ALA A 23 4.42 3.56 8.36
C ALA A 23 3.78 2.23 8.81
N GLU A 24 4.31 1.08 8.40
CA GLU A 24 3.83 -0.25 8.84
C GLU A 24 4.06 -0.51 10.33
N ALA A 25 5.24 -0.17 10.87
CA ALA A 25 5.52 -0.34 12.30
C ALA A 25 4.62 0.57 13.15
N THR A 26 4.49 1.83 12.75
CA THR A 26 3.62 2.81 13.42
C THR A 26 2.15 2.38 13.40
N LEU A 27 1.69 1.77 12.30
CA LEU A 27 0.34 1.22 12.19
C LEU A 27 0.14 0.03 13.16
N HIS A 28 1.12 -0.83 13.30
CA HIS A 28 1.06 -1.95 14.24
C HIS A 28 0.93 -1.48 15.69
N ASP A 29 1.75 -0.51 16.10
CA ASP A 29 1.70 0.07 17.44
C ASP A 29 0.36 0.78 17.70
N LEU A 30 -0.16 1.50 16.72
CA LEU A 30 -1.47 2.14 16.81
C LEU A 30 -2.61 1.13 16.98
N LEU A 31 -2.56 0.00 16.27
CA LEU A 31 -3.55 -1.07 16.40
C LEU A 31 -3.53 -1.69 17.81
N SER A 32 -2.35 -1.82 18.41
CA SER A 32 -2.21 -2.27 19.80
C SER A 32 -2.88 -1.31 20.78
N ILE A 33 -2.61 -0.01 20.65
CA ILE A 33 -3.25 1.03 21.48
C ILE A 33 -4.77 1.06 21.26
N ALA A 34 -5.22 0.96 20.02
CA ALA A 34 -6.65 0.92 19.69
C ALA A 34 -7.36 -0.26 20.32
N SER A 35 -6.74 -1.45 20.30
CA SER A 35 -7.28 -2.66 20.95
C SER A 35 -7.38 -2.53 22.46
N GLU A 36 -6.40 -1.87 23.10
CA GLU A 36 -6.44 -1.63 24.55
C GLU A 36 -7.53 -0.60 24.90
N LEU A 37 -7.67 0.48 24.12
CA LEU A 37 -8.75 1.46 24.27
C LEU A 37 -10.13 0.83 24.12
N GLU A 38 -10.32 -0.04 23.12
CA GLU A 38 -11.58 -0.76 22.92
C GLU A 38 -11.89 -1.68 24.10
N THR A 39 -10.88 -2.39 24.61
CA THR A 39 -11.03 -3.23 25.79
C THR A 39 -11.44 -2.42 27.03
N LEU A 40 -10.84 -1.25 27.23
CA LEU A 40 -11.21 -0.35 28.32
C LEU A 40 -12.60 0.24 28.13
N SER A 41 -12.98 0.59 26.91
CA SER A 41 -14.31 1.07 26.57
C SER A 41 -15.38 0.01 26.85
N ALA A 42 -15.17 -1.21 26.37
CA ALA A 42 -16.08 -2.33 26.59
C ALA A 42 -16.28 -2.64 28.08
N ARG A 43 -15.19 -2.64 28.86
CA ARG A 43 -15.24 -2.86 30.31
C ARG A 43 -15.83 -1.68 31.08
N GLY A 44 -15.66 -0.47 30.60
CA GLY A 44 -16.08 0.78 31.23
C GLY A 44 -17.54 1.15 30.95
N SER A 45 -18.06 0.86 29.76
CA SER A 45 -19.34 1.38 29.25
C SER A 45 -20.52 1.06 30.20
N PHE A 46 -20.63 -0.19 30.62
CA PHE A 46 -21.68 -0.58 31.60
C PHE A 46 -21.56 0.18 32.92
N ARG A 47 -20.34 0.33 33.45
CA ARG A 47 -20.09 1.03 34.72
C ARG A 47 -20.37 2.52 34.62
N PHE A 48 -19.97 3.17 33.52
CA PHE A 48 -20.27 4.57 33.27
C PHE A 48 -21.76 4.81 33.13
N GLY A 49 -22.45 3.99 32.34
CA GLY A 49 -23.91 4.06 32.21
C GLY A 49 -24.64 3.84 33.55
N ALA A 50 -24.26 2.82 34.33
CA ALA A 50 -24.81 2.56 35.67
C ALA A 50 -24.53 3.73 36.62
N THR A 51 -23.32 4.29 36.60
CA THR A 51 -22.97 5.45 37.44
C THR A 51 -23.85 6.65 37.12
N GLY A 52 -24.09 6.93 35.81
CA GLY A 52 -25.00 7.98 35.37
C GLY A 52 -26.43 7.76 35.86
N ALA A 53 -26.96 6.54 35.77
CA ALA A 53 -28.28 6.18 36.27
C ALA A 53 -28.40 6.37 37.77
N TYR A 54 -27.40 5.91 38.54
CA TYR A 54 -27.37 6.11 39.98
C TYR A 54 -27.27 7.59 40.36
N ALA A 55 -26.48 8.39 39.60
CA ALA A 55 -26.40 9.83 39.80
C ALA A 55 -27.79 10.49 39.68
N ALA A 56 -28.54 10.12 38.64
CA ALA A 56 -29.91 10.64 38.44
C ALA A 56 -30.85 10.26 39.61
N ILE A 57 -30.78 8.99 40.08
CA ILE A 57 -31.57 8.54 41.24
C ILE A 57 -31.23 9.31 42.52
N VAL A 58 -29.92 9.52 42.78
CA VAL A 58 -29.48 10.28 43.96
C VAL A 58 -30.02 11.71 43.91
N ASN A 59 -29.88 12.41 42.76
CA ASN A 59 -30.40 13.75 42.58
C ASN A 59 -31.92 13.80 42.79
N GLN A 60 -32.68 12.88 42.20
CA GLN A 60 -34.13 12.77 42.37
C GLN A 60 -34.50 12.57 43.83
N ARG A 61 -33.75 11.74 44.57
CA ARG A 61 -34.02 11.49 46.00
C ARG A 61 -33.74 12.73 46.86
N ILE A 62 -32.65 13.47 46.55
CA ILE A 62 -32.32 14.72 47.25
C ILE A 62 -33.42 15.76 47.00
N GLU A 63 -33.89 15.91 45.77
CA GLU A 63 -35.00 16.81 45.44
C GLU A 63 -36.32 16.42 46.15
N ALA A 64 -36.59 15.13 46.24
CA ALA A 64 -37.80 14.62 46.93
C ALA A 64 -37.83 14.89 48.43
N LEU A 65 -36.68 15.11 49.09
CA LEU A 65 -36.60 15.45 50.50
C LEU A 65 -37.19 16.83 50.82
N ARG A 66 -37.28 17.74 49.82
CA ARG A 66 -37.82 19.09 49.98
C ARG A 66 -37.27 19.83 51.22
N GLU A 67 -35.95 19.77 51.38
CA GLU A 67 -35.28 20.30 52.57
C GLU A 67 -35.42 21.83 52.65
N GLU A 68 -35.75 22.29 53.82
CA GLU A 68 -35.74 23.68 54.20
C GLU A 68 -34.55 23.97 55.13
N ARG A 69 -33.92 25.17 54.98
CA ARG A 69 -32.82 25.60 55.86
C ARG A 69 -33.35 25.87 57.27
N PHE A 70 -32.77 25.14 58.22
CA PHE A 70 -33.02 25.43 59.63
C PHE A 70 -31.90 26.25 60.23
N GLU A 71 -32.21 27.39 60.83
CA GLU A 71 -31.26 28.31 61.50
C GLU A 71 -30.02 28.67 60.66
N GLY A 72 -30.13 28.76 59.35
CA GLY A 72 -29.02 29.10 58.44
C GLY A 72 -27.98 27.98 58.28
N ARG A 73 -28.23 26.80 58.85
CA ARG A 73 -27.33 25.63 58.70
C ARG A 73 -27.39 25.05 57.28
N GLN A 74 -26.30 24.39 56.90
CA GLN A 74 -26.17 23.72 55.61
C GLN A 74 -27.19 22.58 55.50
N SER A 75 -27.93 22.51 54.38
CA SER A 75 -28.82 21.39 54.07
C SER A 75 -28.04 20.14 53.67
N PHE A 76 -28.67 18.96 53.76
CA PHE A 76 -28.09 17.71 53.27
C PHE A 76 -27.84 17.78 51.76
N ALA A 77 -28.73 18.38 50.99
CA ALA A 77 -28.57 18.62 49.56
C ALA A 77 -27.28 19.39 49.27
N GLU A 78 -27.04 20.53 49.96
CA GLU A 78 -25.82 21.30 49.78
C GLU A 78 -24.55 20.53 50.17
N PHE A 79 -24.61 19.74 51.22
CA PHE A 79 -23.49 18.88 51.66
C PHE A 79 -23.18 17.81 50.62
N MET A 80 -24.17 17.11 50.09
CA MET A 80 -24.02 16.08 49.07
C MET A 80 -23.51 16.68 47.76
N MET A 81 -24.09 17.77 47.29
CA MET A 81 -23.67 18.39 46.04
C MET A 81 -22.22 18.85 46.05
N ARG A 82 -21.71 19.35 47.17
CA ARG A 82 -20.28 19.75 47.29
C ARG A 82 -19.30 18.59 47.16
N ARG A 83 -19.68 17.37 47.54
CA ARG A 83 -18.82 16.17 47.57
C ARG A 83 -19.09 15.23 46.41
N TYR A 84 -20.34 15.06 46.08
CA TYR A 84 -20.79 14.10 45.08
C TYR A 84 -20.64 14.61 43.66
N GLU A 85 -21.02 15.85 43.39
CA GLU A 85 -20.98 16.43 42.08
C GLU A 85 -19.56 16.48 41.46
N PRO A 86 -18.49 16.86 42.18
CA PRO A 86 -17.12 16.81 41.61
C PRO A 86 -16.69 15.39 41.25
N ALA A 87 -17.09 14.37 42.06
CA ALA A 87 -16.81 12.97 41.75
C ALA A 87 -17.49 12.53 40.43
N MET A 88 -18.77 12.90 40.26
CA MET A 88 -19.51 12.59 39.03
C MET A 88 -18.95 13.31 37.81
N ARG A 89 -18.51 14.54 37.95
CA ARG A 89 -17.82 15.28 36.89
C ARG A 89 -16.52 14.59 36.48
N THR A 90 -15.76 14.05 37.45
CA THR A 90 -14.53 13.29 37.17
C THR A 90 -14.83 12.01 36.40
N VAL A 91 -15.87 11.27 36.79
CA VAL A 91 -16.31 10.06 36.07
C VAL A 91 -16.73 10.39 34.65
N LYS A 92 -17.54 11.45 34.48
CA LYS A 92 -17.97 11.89 33.12
C LYS A 92 -16.82 12.38 32.27
N SER A 93 -15.86 13.09 32.86
CA SER A 93 -14.64 13.51 32.16
C SER A 93 -13.79 12.33 31.71
N ALA A 94 -13.68 11.28 32.54
CA ALA A 94 -12.96 10.06 32.16
C ALA A 94 -13.64 9.30 31.01
N GLU A 95 -14.98 9.22 31.03
CA GLU A 95 -15.77 8.64 29.94
C GLU A 95 -15.55 9.38 28.62
N LEU A 96 -15.72 10.71 28.60
CA LEU A 96 -15.53 11.56 27.42
C LEU A 96 -14.10 11.50 26.90
N ARG A 97 -13.13 11.43 27.79
CA ARG A 97 -11.71 11.30 27.41
C ARG A 97 -11.44 9.98 26.72
N LEU A 98 -11.98 8.87 27.24
CA LEU A 98 -11.85 7.56 26.63
C LEU A 98 -12.46 7.53 25.23
N GLU A 99 -13.66 8.09 25.06
CA GLU A 99 -14.33 8.21 23.76
C GLU A 99 -13.55 9.07 22.77
N ALA A 100 -13.00 10.19 23.23
CA ALA A 100 -12.16 11.06 22.41
C ALA A 100 -10.87 10.36 21.95
N MET A 101 -10.21 9.59 22.83
CA MET A 101 -9.01 8.82 22.49
C MET A 101 -9.33 7.71 21.49
N SER A 102 -10.42 6.97 21.68
CA SER A 102 -10.87 5.95 20.71
C SER A 102 -11.12 6.57 19.32
N SER A 103 -11.81 7.70 19.27
CA SER A 103 -12.06 8.42 18.02
C SER A 103 -10.78 8.93 17.37
N ARG A 104 -9.80 9.42 18.15
CA ARG A 104 -8.47 9.84 17.64
C ARG A 104 -7.71 8.66 17.07
N SER A 105 -7.71 7.53 17.75
CA SER A 105 -7.03 6.30 17.31
C SER A 105 -7.59 5.79 15.98
N ILE A 106 -8.91 5.78 15.81
CA ILE A 106 -9.56 5.37 14.55
C ILE A 106 -9.15 6.31 13.40
N ARG A 107 -9.17 7.64 13.62
CA ARG A 107 -8.76 8.59 12.59
C ARG A 107 -7.29 8.44 12.21
N ALA A 108 -6.41 8.27 13.20
CA ALA A 108 -4.99 8.05 12.97
C ALA A 108 -4.74 6.74 12.19
N GLY A 109 -5.47 5.67 12.51
CA GLY A 109 -5.41 4.40 11.80
C GLY A 109 -5.79 4.52 10.33
N ASN A 110 -6.84 5.26 10.02
CA ASN A 110 -7.26 5.50 8.65
C ASN A 110 -6.21 6.29 7.84
N LEU A 111 -5.59 7.30 8.46
CA LEU A 111 -4.52 8.09 7.83
C LEU A 111 -3.27 7.22 7.55
N LEU A 112 -2.84 6.43 8.54
CA LEU A 112 -1.70 5.53 8.38
C LEU A 112 -1.95 4.45 7.33
N ARG A 113 -3.13 3.85 7.33
CA ARG A 113 -3.51 2.88 6.31
C ARG A 113 -3.41 3.46 4.90
N THR A 114 -3.94 4.67 4.72
CA THR A 114 -3.84 5.37 3.43
C THR A 114 -2.37 5.62 3.04
N ARG A 115 -1.51 6.01 3.99
CA ARG A 115 -0.09 6.21 3.74
C ARG A 115 0.60 4.91 3.32
N VAL A 116 0.36 3.81 4.03
CA VAL A 116 0.89 2.48 3.70
C VAL A 116 0.44 2.04 2.30
N ASP A 117 -0.83 2.25 1.95
CA ASP A 117 -1.36 1.90 0.63
C ASP A 117 -0.71 2.74 -0.49
N VAL A 118 -0.44 4.02 -0.26
CA VAL A 118 0.28 4.90 -1.19
C VAL A 118 1.74 4.45 -1.35
N GLU A 119 2.44 4.15 -0.27
CA GLU A 119 3.83 3.67 -0.31
C GLU A 119 3.93 2.33 -1.05
N ARG A 120 3.03 1.39 -0.79
CA ARG A 120 2.96 0.10 -1.51
C ARG A 120 2.66 0.29 -2.99
N SER A 121 1.75 1.19 -3.33
CA SER A 121 1.44 1.51 -4.73
C SER A 121 2.64 2.11 -5.46
N ALA A 122 3.39 3.00 -4.83
CA ALA A 122 4.61 3.57 -5.38
C ALA A 122 5.70 2.49 -5.61
N GLN A 123 5.88 1.57 -4.64
CA GLN A 123 6.81 0.44 -4.79
C GLN A 123 6.39 -0.50 -5.93
N ASN A 124 5.11 -0.83 -6.04
CA ASN A 124 4.59 -1.66 -7.13
C ASN A 124 4.79 -0.99 -8.49
N GLN A 125 4.58 0.31 -8.58
CA GLN A 125 4.80 1.06 -9.81
C GLN A 125 6.28 1.09 -10.21
N ALA A 126 7.19 1.24 -9.25
CA ALA A 126 8.64 1.15 -9.49
C ALA A 126 9.05 -0.26 -9.97
N LEU A 127 8.47 -1.32 -9.39
CA LEU A 127 8.69 -2.70 -9.84
C LEU A 127 8.19 -2.92 -11.26
N LEU A 128 6.97 -2.49 -11.59
CA LEU A 128 6.41 -2.59 -12.94
C LEU A 128 7.27 -1.86 -13.97
N THR A 129 7.71 -0.64 -13.67
CA THR A 129 8.61 0.13 -14.54
C THR A 129 9.94 -0.59 -14.76
N SER A 130 10.49 -1.24 -13.73
CA SER A 130 11.71 -2.02 -13.84
C SER A 130 11.53 -3.28 -14.70
N MET A 131 10.35 -3.91 -14.62
CA MET A 131 9.99 -5.09 -15.43
C MET A 131 9.83 -4.69 -16.92
N ASP A 132 9.14 -3.59 -17.20
CA ASP A 132 9.01 -3.06 -18.57
C ASP A 132 10.37 -2.77 -19.20
N ARG A 133 11.28 -2.14 -18.44
CA ARG A 133 12.65 -1.87 -18.92
C ARG A 133 13.42 -3.14 -19.22
N ARG A 134 13.25 -4.20 -18.43
CA ARG A 134 13.87 -5.52 -18.69
C ARG A 134 13.25 -6.19 -19.91
N ALA A 135 11.94 -6.10 -20.07
CA ALA A 135 11.24 -6.62 -21.25
C ALA A 135 11.71 -5.93 -22.53
N ASP A 136 11.86 -4.60 -22.52
CA ASP A 136 12.40 -3.85 -23.67
C ASP A 136 13.84 -4.24 -24.00
N GLN A 137 14.69 -4.44 -23.00
CA GLN A 137 16.06 -4.93 -23.22
C GLN A 137 16.07 -6.34 -23.83
N GLN A 138 15.18 -7.22 -23.38
CA GLN A 138 15.05 -8.57 -23.93
C GLN A 138 14.60 -8.54 -25.40
N LEU A 139 13.62 -7.70 -25.73
CA LEU A 139 13.17 -7.51 -27.11
C LEU A 139 14.28 -6.93 -28.00
N HIS A 140 15.07 -6.01 -27.49
CA HIS A 140 16.20 -5.45 -28.23
C HIS A 140 17.27 -6.50 -28.49
N LEU A 141 17.64 -7.31 -27.53
CA LEU A 141 18.57 -8.44 -27.70
C LEU A 141 18.03 -9.46 -28.71
N GLN A 142 16.76 -9.80 -28.61
CA GLN A 142 16.12 -10.73 -29.55
C GLN A 142 16.17 -10.20 -31.01
N ARG A 143 15.89 -8.92 -31.23
CA ARG A 143 15.99 -8.28 -32.56
C ARG A 143 17.42 -8.29 -33.09
N THR A 144 18.40 -8.09 -32.24
CA THR A 144 19.83 -8.09 -32.64
C THR A 144 20.26 -9.50 -33.04
N VAL A 145 19.90 -10.54 -32.29
CA VAL A 145 20.17 -11.95 -32.59
C VAL A 145 19.44 -12.38 -33.87
N GLU A 146 18.19 -11.95 -34.05
CA GLU A 146 17.42 -12.19 -35.27
C GLU A 146 18.13 -11.57 -36.52
N GLY A 147 18.62 -10.36 -36.41
CA GLY A 147 19.38 -9.68 -37.48
C GLY A 147 20.66 -10.42 -37.85
N LEU A 148 21.42 -10.88 -36.85
CA LEU A 148 22.64 -11.67 -37.06
C LEU A 148 22.32 -13.03 -37.72
N SER A 149 21.24 -13.67 -37.29
CA SER A 149 20.79 -14.96 -37.85
C SER A 149 20.43 -14.83 -39.35
N VAL A 150 19.79 -13.73 -39.75
CA VAL A 150 19.47 -13.45 -41.14
C VAL A 150 20.74 -13.40 -41.99
N VAL A 151 21.78 -12.68 -41.53
CA VAL A 151 23.06 -12.57 -42.23
C VAL A 151 23.74 -13.94 -42.34
N ALA A 152 23.80 -14.71 -41.25
CA ALA A 152 24.41 -16.04 -41.24
C ALA A 152 23.70 -17.01 -42.20
N ILE A 153 22.36 -17.06 -42.12
CA ILE A 153 21.54 -17.94 -42.98
C ILE A 153 21.71 -17.54 -44.44
N SER A 154 21.71 -16.24 -44.74
CA SER A 154 21.92 -15.75 -46.12
C SER A 154 23.29 -16.13 -46.63
N TYR A 155 24.34 -16.01 -45.83
CA TYR A 155 25.70 -16.42 -46.21
C TYR A 155 25.78 -17.93 -46.55
N TYR A 156 25.24 -18.77 -45.67
CA TYR A 156 25.20 -20.23 -45.93
C TYR A 156 24.34 -20.57 -47.12
N ALA A 157 23.20 -19.93 -47.32
CA ALA A 157 22.33 -20.18 -48.44
C ALA A 157 23.02 -19.82 -49.77
N VAL A 158 23.69 -18.66 -49.83
CA VAL A 158 24.48 -18.25 -51.04
C VAL A 158 25.61 -19.25 -51.30
N SER A 159 26.33 -19.67 -50.24
CA SER A 159 27.43 -20.66 -50.40
C SER A 159 26.94 -21.98 -50.92
N LEU A 160 25.81 -22.52 -50.38
CA LEU A 160 25.21 -23.76 -50.80
C LEU A 160 24.73 -23.75 -52.26
N VAL A 161 24.03 -22.69 -52.64
CA VAL A 161 23.57 -22.50 -54.02
C VAL A 161 24.77 -22.34 -54.96
N GLY A 162 25.83 -21.63 -54.53
CA GLY A 162 27.09 -21.52 -55.29
C GLY A 162 27.75 -22.88 -55.53
N TYR A 163 27.83 -23.75 -54.52
CA TYR A 163 28.35 -25.12 -54.69
C TYR A 163 27.50 -25.98 -55.63
N LEU A 164 26.18 -25.80 -55.61
CA LEU A 164 25.25 -26.59 -56.46
C LEU A 164 25.36 -26.18 -57.93
N ILE A 165 25.62 -24.90 -58.22
CA ILE A 165 25.70 -24.36 -59.59
C ILE A 165 27.11 -24.42 -60.14
N TYR A 166 28.14 -24.62 -59.32
CA TYR A 166 29.54 -24.73 -59.74
C TYR A 166 29.79 -25.65 -60.93
N PRO A 167 29.25 -26.91 -60.96
CA PRO A 167 29.50 -27.83 -62.13
C PRO A 167 28.86 -27.33 -63.44
N PHE A 168 27.85 -26.48 -63.39
CA PHE A 168 27.19 -25.89 -64.57
C PHE A 168 27.94 -24.67 -65.13
N GLY A 169 28.87 -24.12 -64.38
CA GLY A 169 29.65 -22.91 -64.77
C GLY A 169 30.64 -23.20 -65.88
N GLU A 170 31.16 -24.41 -66.02
CA GLU A 170 32.04 -24.81 -67.08
C GLU A 170 31.35 -24.85 -68.46
N ILE A 171 30.00 -24.98 -68.46
CA ILE A 171 29.20 -25.02 -69.68
C ILE A 171 28.88 -23.64 -70.21
N THR A 172 28.80 -22.61 -69.30
CA THR A 172 28.38 -21.23 -69.68
C THR A 172 29.50 -20.22 -69.90
N GLY A 173 30.76 -20.57 -69.62
CA GLY A 173 31.91 -19.72 -69.87
C GLY A 173 32.00 -18.43 -69.01
N LEU A 174 31.14 -18.33 -67.93
CA LEU A 174 31.11 -17.18 -67.03
C LEU A 174 32.15 -17.29 -65.93
N SER A 175 32.82 -16.18 -65.58
CA SER A 175 33.78 -16.17 -64.49
C SER A 175 33.07 -16.44 -63.11
N LYS A 176 33.79 -17.15 -62.21
CA LYS A 176 33.25 -17.52 -60.82
C LYS A 176 32.64 -16.31 -60.07
N GLY A 177 33.31 -15.10 -60.23
CA GLY A 177 32.83 -13.90 -59.53
C GLY A 177 31.51 -13.37 -60.10
N MET A 178 31.27 -13.49 -61.37
CA MET A 178 30.05 -13.04 -62.05
C MET A 178 28.86 -13.94 -61.69
N MET A 179 29.08 -15.27 -61.59
CA MET A 179 28.06 -16.22 -61.14
C MET A 179 27.66 -15.98 -59.68
N THR A 180 28.63 -15.81 -58.77
CA THR A 180 28.33 -15.56 -57.37
C THR A 180 27.55 -14.24 -57.19
N ALA A 181 27.90 -13.19 -57.90
CA ALA A 181 27.19 -11.91 -57.84
C ALA A 181 25.73 -12.03 -58.33
N LEU A 182 25.49 -12.79 -59.41
CA LEU A 182 24.14 -12.98 -59.96
C LEU A 182 23.22 -13.79 -59.06
N ILE A 183 23.77 -14.75 -58.30
CA ILE A 183 23.03 -15.63 -57.38
C ILE A 183 22.78 -14.98 -56.04
N THR A 184 23.67 -14.12 -55.57
CA THR A 184 23.56 -13.50 -54.21
C THR A 184 22.27 -12.69 -54.04
N LEU A 185 21.93 -11.84 -55.03
CA LEU A 185 20.73 -11.00 -54.94
C LEU A 185 19.43 -11.78 -54.81
N PRO A 186 19.09 -12.77 -55.69
CA PRO A 186 17.85 -13.52 -55.55
C PRO A 186 17.83 -14.41 -54.30
N VAL A 187 18.95 -15.02 -53.88
CA VAL A 187 19.02 -15.85 -52.68
C VAL A 187 18.74 -15.03 -51.42
N VAL A 188 19.37 -13.86 -51.28
CA VAL A 188 19.12 -12.95 -50.15
C VAL A 188 17.66 -12.48 -50.15
N ALA A 189 17.09 -12.16 -51.33
CA ALA A 189 15.67 -11.76 -51.41
C ALA A 189 14.72 -12.89 -51.00
N VAL A 190 15.01 -14.11 -51.37
CA VAL A 190 14.18 -15.30 -50.96
C VAL A 190 14.29 -15.56 -49.45
N VAL A 191 15.50 -15.55 -48.89
CA VAL A 191 15.72 -15.71 -47.46
C VAL A 191 14.99 -14.61 -46.69
N TRP A 192 15.11 -13.37 -47.12
CA TRP A 192 14.41 -12.24 -46.51
C TRP A 192 12.89 -12.41 -46.60
N ALA A 193 12.33 -12.84 -47.73
CA ALA A 193 10.90 -13.06 -47.92
C ALA A 193 10.36 -14.19 -47.01
N ILE A 194 11.11 -15.28 -46.89
CA ILE A 194 10.76 -16.41 -45.99
C ILE A 194 10.74 -15.93 -44.53
N LEU A 195 11.77 -15.25 -44.07
CA LEU A 195 11.86 -14.73 -42.72
C LEU A 195 10.74 -13.72 -42.43
N ARG A 196 10.43 -12.85 -43.35
CA ARG A 196 9.31 -11.91 -43.26
C ARG A 196 7.96 -12.62 -43.19
N ARG A 197 7.80 -13.76 -43.86
CA ARG A 197 6.56 -14.53 -43.84
C ARG A 197 6.38 -15.29 -42.56
N VAL A 198 7.45 -15.82 -41.96
CA VAL A 198 7.45 -16.49 -40.64
C VAL A 198 7.08 -15.47 -39.55
N LYS A 199 7.67 -14.27 -39.60
CA LYS A 199 7.40 -13.18 -38.64
C LYS A 199 5.95 -12.63 -38.69
N ARG A 200 5.25 -12.80 -39.80
CA ARG A 200 3.85 -12.39 -39.93
C ARG A 200 2.87 -13.46 -39.40
N ARG A 201 3.33 -14.67 -39.11
CA ARG A 201 2.50 -15.79 -38.66
C ARG A 201 2.69 -16.16 -37.16
N GLY A 202 3.68 -15.61 -36.48
CA GLY A 202 3.90 -15.68 -35.05
C GLY A 202 3.62 -14.32 -34.39
#